data_a971a979c5f55c09eb5062e49f28314f
#
_entry.id   a971a979c5f55c09eb5062e49f28314f
#
_cell.length_a   1.000
_cell.length_b   1.000
_cell.length_c   1.000
_cell.angle_alpha   90.00
_cell.angle_beta   90.00
_cell.angle_gamma   90.00
#
_symmetry.space_group_name_H-M   'P 1'
#
loop_
_entity.id
_entity.type
_entity.pdbx_description
1 polymer ?
#
loop_
_entity_poly.entity_id
_entity_poly.type
_entity_poly.pdbx_seq_one_letter_code
_entity_poly.pdbx_strand_id
1 'polypeptide(L)'
;MSLVAQAFAASKIVPDVIPTPPSVNIELKYPSGAIASQGNELTPTQVKEQPNVSFNADPDSFYTLVFTDPDNYDGPELVYREWHHWLVVNIPGGDVSKGDVLSGYIGSGPPEGTGIHRYVYIVYKQPGKLSFDEKVLTNKSIDGRAAFSTKKFAEKYSLGAPVAGNFYRAQFDDYVPLLYKSLGV
;
A
#
# COMPACT_ATOMS: atom_id res chain seq x y z
N MET A 1 12.55 19.00 6.36
CA MET A 1 11.60 17.89 6.12
C MET A 1 11.32 17.81 4.62
N SER A 2 11.45 16.64 4.01
CA SER A 2 11.17 16.47 2.58
C SER A 2 9.71 16.73 2.23
N LEU A 3 9.41 16.99 0.95
CA LEU A 3 8.01 17.16 0.50
C LEU A 3 7.17 15.92 0.78
N VAL A 4 7.75 14.73 0.62
CA VAL A 4 7.08 13.45 0.94
C VAL A 4 6.71 13.40 2.43
N ALA A 5 7.67 13.70 3.32
CA ALA A 5 7.43 13.71 4.75
C ALA A 5 6.36 14.73 5.17
N GLN A 6 6.36 15.91 4.54
CA GLN A 6 5.34 16.93 4.76
C GLN A 6 3.94 16.44 4.32
N ALA A 7 3.84 15.83 3.14
CA ALA A 7 2.57 15.30 2.63
C ALA A 7 2.00 14.19 3.51
N PHE A 8 2.85 13.26 3.98
CA PHE A 8 2.46 12.18 4.90
C PHE A 8 1.95 12.73 6.24
N ALA A 9 2.60 13.73 6.78
CA ALA A 9 2.17 14.39 8.03
C ALA A 9 0.86 15.16 7.83
N ALA A 10 0.76 15.96 6.77
CA ALA A 10 -0.45 16.75 6.47
C ALA A 10 -1.68 15.88 6.23
N SER A 11 -1.50 14.70 5.65
CA SER A 11 -2.57 13.72 5.39
C SER A 11 -2.79 12.75 6.55
N LYS A 12 -2.17 12.98 7.71
CA LYS A 12 -2.27 12.14 8.91
C LYS A 12 -1.90 10.65 8.70
N ILE A 13 -1.17 10.33 7.65
CA ILE A 13 -0.59 9.00 7.49
C ILE A 13 0.41 8.74 8.63
N VAL A 14 1.05 9.80 9.09
CA VAL A 14 1.73 9.85 10.38
C VAL A 14 0.81 10.64 11.33
N PRO A 15 0.30 10.05 12.43
CA PRO A 15 0.65 8.75 13.00
C PRO A 15 -0.29 7.58 12.67
N ASP A 16 -1.29 7.76 11.82
CA ASP A 16 -2.38 6.77 11.63
C ASP A 16 -1.87 5.39 11.16
N VAL A 17 -0.87 5.38 10.29
CA VAL A 17 -0.33 4.17 9.66
C VAL A 17 1.07 3.85 10.16
N ILE A 18 1.92 4.87 10.21
CA ILE A 18 3.35 4.74 10.56
C ILE A 18 3.77 5.85 11.52
N PRO A 19 4.75 5.60 12.41
CA PRO A 19 5.21 6.60 13.37
C PRO A 19 6.19 7.62 12.78
N THR A 20 6.87 7.27 11.69
CA THR A 20 7.90 8.10 11.06
C THR A 20 7.65 8.18 9.56
N PRO A 21 7.62 9.39 8.96
CA PRO A 21 7.39 9.53 7.53
C PRO A 21 8.63 9.11 6.72
N PRO A 22 8.42 8.57 5.49
CA PRO A 22 9.52 8.38 4.56
C PRO A 22 10.03 9.72 4.03
N SER A 23 11.25 9.73 3.50
CA SER A 23 11.86 10.94 2.95
C SER A 23 11.94 10.97 1.43
N VAL A 24 11.79 9.81 0.77
CA VAL A 24 11.96 9.64 -0.68
C VAL A 24 10.62 9.28 -1.31
N ASN A 25 10.37 9.79 -2.52
CA ASN A 25 9.18 9.47 -3.28
C ASN A 25 9.28 8.08 -3.94
N ILE A 26 8.17 7.35 -3.96
CA ILE A 26 7.96 6.20 -4.83
C ILE A 26 7.28 6.71 -6.10
N GLU A 27 7.84 6.41 -7.26
CA GLU A 27 7.15 6.63 -8.53
C GLU A 27 6.17 5.48 -8.78
N LEU A 28 4.91 5.81 -8.97
CA LEU A 28 3.81 4.87 -9.21
C LEU A 28 3.10 5.26 -10.49
N LYS A 29 3.27 4.45 -11.52
CA LYS A 29 2.60 4.64 -12.81
C LYS A 29 1.72 3.43 -13.13
N TYR A 30 0.44 3.68 -13.33
CA TYR A 30 -0.54 2.66 -13.65
C TYR A 30 -0.65 2.42 -15.16
N PRO A 31 -1.07 1.21 -15.59
CA PRO A 31 -1.30 0.92 -17.03
C PRO A 31 -2.30 1.86 -17.69
N SER A 32 -3.25 2.42 -16.94
CA SER A 32 -4.19 3.46 -17.42
C SER A 32 -3.52 4.77 -17.82
N GLY A 33 -2.25 4.98 -17.44
CA GLY A 33 -1.54 6.25 -17.56
C GLY A 33 -1.63 7.14 -16.31
N ALA A 34 -2.44 6.78 -15.32
CA ALA A 34 -2.54 7.52 -14.07
C ALA A 34 -1.24 7.43 -13.26
N ILE A 35 -0.90 8.52 -12.58
CA ILE A 35 0.29 8.65 -11.74
C ILE A 35 -0.15 9.09 -10.35
N ALA A 36 0.28 8.36 -9.31
CA ALA A 36 0.10 8.79 -7.93
C ALA A 36 1.11 9.90 -7.57
N SER A 37 0.65 10.93 -6.90
CA SER A 37 1.44 12.10 -6.57
C SER A 37 1.05 12.72 -5.23
N GLN A 38 1.52 12.11 -4.14
CA GLN A 38 1.43 12.62 -2.76
C GLN A 38 0.04 13.15 -2.39
N GLY A 39 -1.00 12.36 -2.67
CA GLY A 39 -2.37 12.65 -2.24
C GLY A 39 -3.30 13.20 -3.32
N ASN A 40 -2.92 13.15 -4.60
CA ASN A 40 -3.85 13.45 -5.67
C ASN A 40 -5.01 12.44 -5.71
N GLU A 41 -6.13 12.85 -6.29
CA GLU A 41 -7.29 11.97 -6.43
C GLU A 41 -7.17 11.14 -7.71
N LEU A 42 -7.28 9.82 -7.57
CA LEU A 42 -7.39 8.86 -8.66
C LEU A 42 -8.69 8.07 -8.50
N THR A 43 -9.14 7.42 -9.56
CA THR A 43 -10.36 6.60 -9.52
C THR A 43 -10.02 5.11 -9.39
N PRO A 44 -10.90 4.29 -8.78
CA PRO A 44 -10.74 2.84 -8.78
C PRO A 44 -10.52 2.25 -10.19
N THR A 45 -11.21 2.76 -11.20
CA THR A 45 -11.00 2.37 -12.60
C THR A 45 -9.56 2.60 -13.06
N GLN A 46 -8.97 3.75 -12.73
CA GLN A 46 -7.60 4.09 -13.15
C GLN A 46 -6.54 3.21 -12.49
N VAL A 47 -6.80 2.71 -11.30
CA VAL A 47 -5.83 1.97 -10.47
C VAL A 47 -6.16 0.49 -10.33
N LYS A 48 -7.04 -0.04 -11.17
CA LYS A 48 -7.48 -1.44 -11.11
C LYS A 48 -6.35 -2.44 -11.35
N GLU A 49 -5.38 -2.09 -12.17
CA GLU A 49 -4.25 -2.95 -12.51
C GLU A 49 -2.99 -2.55 -11.72
N GLN A 50 -2.15 -3.52 -11.44
CA GLN A 50 -0.90 -3.32 -10.69
C GLN A 50 -0.01 -2.25 -11.35
N PRO A 51 0.49 -1.27 -10.58
CA PRO A 51 1.33 -0.22 -11.13
C PRO A 51 2.77 -0.69 -11.35
N ASN A 52 3.48 0.05 -12.19
CA ASN A 52 4.93 0.10 -12.18
C ASN A 52 5.39 0.88 -10.94
N VAL A 53 6.31 0.29 -10.19
CA VAL A 53 6.86 0.87 -8.95
C VAL A 53 8.35 1.13 -9.14
N SER A 54 8.79 2.34 -8.89
CA SER A 54 10.21 2.73 -8.95
C SER A 54 10.57 3.64 -7.78
N PHE A 55 11.70 3.40 -7.17
CA PHE A 55 12.25 4.23 -6.11
C PHE A 55 13.77 4.15 -6.12
N ASN A 56 14.43 5.11 -5.47
CA ASN A 56 15.88 5.11 -5.37
C ASN A 56 16.34 3.98 -4.42
N ALA A 57 16.73 2.85 -5.00
CA ALA A 57 17.13 1.64 -4.29
C ALA A 57 18.64 1.38 -4.43
N ASP A 58 19.23 0.85 -3.36
CA ASP A 58 20.55 0.24 -3.39
C ASP A 58 20.45 -1.12 -4.12
N PRO A 59 21.22 -1.35 -5.20
CA PRO A 59 21.13 -2.58 -5.98
C PRO A 59 21.50 -3.85 -5.21
N ASP A 60 22.24 -3.71 -4.11
CA ASP A 60 22.71 -4.85 -3.28
C ASP A 60 21.81 -5.10 -2.05
N SER A 61 20.70 -4.37 -1.94
CA SER A 61 19.79 -4.48 -0.78
C SER A 61 18.46 -5.11 -1.15
N PHE A 62 17.75 -5.59 -0.11
CA PHE A 62 16.39 -6.11 -0.23
C PHE A 62 15.39 -5.14 0.39
N TYR A 63 14.19 -5.11 -0.17
CA TYR A 63 13.13 -4.18 0.23
C TYR A 63 11.79 -4.88 0.43
N THR A 64 10.95 -4.25 1.24
CA THR A 64 9.55 -4.62 1.47
C THR A 64 8.65 -3.50 0.98
N LEU A 65 7.63 -3.81 0.17
CA LEU A 65 6.60 -2.88 -0.29
C LEU A 65 5.27 -3.22 0.36
N VAL A 66 4.66 -2.24 0.99
CA VAL A 66 3.30 -2.32 1.57
C VAL A 66 2.39 -1.35 0.84
N PHE A 67 1.22 -1.83 0.41
CA PHE A 67 0.13 -1.00 -0.12
C PHE A 67 -1.11 -1.21 0.73
N THR A 68 -1.61 -0.15 1.36
CA THR A 68 -2.63 -0.26 2.41
C THR A 68 -3.63 0.91 2.41
N ASP A 69 -4.86 0.63 2.86
CA ASP A 69 -5.95 1.59 3.08
C ASP A 69 -6.27 1.66 4.59
N PRO A 70 -5.92 2.76 5.28
CA PRO A 70 -6.26 2.95 6.68
C PRO A 70 -7.69 3.41 6.90
N ASP A 71 -8.43 3.72 5.85
CA ASP A 71 -9.77 4.31 5.90
C ASP A 71 -10.87 3.32 5.52
N ASN A 72 -10.50 2.04 5.36
CA ASN A 72 -11.48 0.97 5.13
C ASN A 72 -12.41 0.89 6.34
N TYR A 73 -13.66 1.30 6.11
CA TYR A 73 -14.62 1.61 7.15
C TYR A 73 -15.66 0.49 7.30
N ASP A 74 -15.80 0.00 8.52
CA ASP A 74 -16.97 -0.77 8.92
C ASP A 74 -17.47 -0.25 10.28
N GLY A 75 -18.10 0.92 10.25
CA GLY A 75 -18.62 1.58 11.43
C GLY A 75 -17.63 2.54 12.12
N PRO A 76 -18.04 3.13 13.24
CA PRO A 76 -17.33 4.24 13.86
C PRO A 76 -15.96 3.89 14.48
N GLU A 77 -15.65 2.62 14.63
CA GLU A 77 -14.45 2.18 15.34
C GLU A 77 -13.28 1.79 14.41
N LEU A 78 -13.45 1.89 13.09
CA LEU A 78 -12.42 1.53 12.10
C LEU A 78 -11.81 0.14 12.35
N VAL A 79 -12.64 -0.83 12.72
CA VAL A 79 -12.20 -2.18 13.13
C VAL A 79 -11.41 -2.94 12.06
N TYR A 80 -11.55 -2.55 10.78
CA TYR A 80 -10.81 -3.13 9.68
C TYR A 80 -9.57 -2.34 9.25
N ARG A 81 -9.23 -1.30 9.99
CA ARG A 81 -8.00 -0.54 9.78
C ARG A 81 -6.78 -1.41 10.15
N GLU A 82 -5.86 -1.60 9.26
CA GLU A 82 -5.80 -1.26 7.83
C GLU A 82 -6.31 -2.44 6.99
N TRP A 83 -6.76 -2.15 5.77
CA TRP A 83 -6.97 -3.18 4.75
C TRP A 83 -5.78 -3.16 3.78
N HIS A 84 -4.94 -4.23 3.77
CA HIS A 84 -3.77 -4.23 2.90
C HIS A 84 -4.09 -4.80 1.53
N HIS A 85 -3.66 -4.07 0.51
CA HIS A 85 -3.96 -4.32 -0.90
C HIS A 85 -2.88 -5.09 -1.62
N TRP A 86 -1.63 -4.96 -1.17
CA TRP A 86 -0.48 -5.59 -1.79
C TRP A 86 0.68 -5.63 -0.80
N LEU A 87 1.39 -6.75 -0.76
CA LEU A 87 2.55 -6.94 0.10
C LEU A 87 3.59 -7.76 -0.63
N VAL A 88 4.74 -7.16 -0.91
CA VAL A 88 5.87 -7.80 -1.57
C VAL A 88 7.11 -7.64 -0.72
N VAL A 89 7.83 -8.73 -0.50
CA VAL A 89 9.02 -8.75 0.35
C VAL A 89 10.23 -9.30 -0.42
N ASN A 90 11.41 -9.19 0.16
CA ASN A 90 12.66 -9.64 -0.47
C ASN A 90 12.83 -9.11 -1.90
N ILE A 91 12.41 -7.87 -2.13
CA ILE A 91 12.56 -7.20 -3.42
C ILE A 91 14.04 -6.87 -3.63
N PRO A 92 14.72 -7.50 -4.61
CA PRO A 92 16.15 -7.27 -4.82
C PRO A 92 16.38 -5.97 -5.59
N GLY A 93 17.18 -5.06 -5.01
CA GLY A 93 17.61 -3.84 -5.68
C GLY A 93 16.48 -2.95 -6.21
N GLY A 94 15.29 -3.02 -5.61
CA GLY A 94 14.13 -2.22 -6.04
C GLY A 94 13.33 -2.80 -7.20
N ASP A 95 13.70 -3.95 -7.75
CA ASP A 95 12.91 -4.66 -8.78
C ASP A 95 11.76 -5.45 -8.13
N VAL A 96 10.60 -4.81 -8.02
CA VAL A 96 9.41 -5.39 -7.36
C VAL A 96 8.97 -6.69 -8.04
N SER A 97 9.18 -6.83 -9.35
CA SER A 97 8.80 -8.04 -10.10
C SER A 97 9.57 -9.31 -9.67
N LYS A 98 10.71 -9.13 -9.00
CA LYS A 98 11.56 -10.22 -8.50
C LYS A 98 11.40 -10.48 -6.99
N GLY A 99 10.54 -9.74 -6.32
CA GLY A 99 10.22 -9.96 -4.92
C GLY A 99 9.30 -11.16 -4.69
N ASP A 100 9.18 -11.56 -3.43
CA ASP A 100 8.25 -12.58 -2.98
C ASP A 100 6.89 -11.94 -2.66
N VAL A 101 5.85 -12.30 -3.39
CA VAL A 101 4.50 -11.76 -3.18
C VAL A 101 3.83 -12.52 -2.04
N LEU A 102 3.63 -11.84 -0.92
CA LEU A 102 2.88 -12.38 0.24
C LEU A 102 1.38 -12.11 0.10
N SER A 103 0.99 -10.95 -0.43
CA SER A 103 -0.40 -10.62 -0.73
C SER A 103 -0.48 -10.05 -2.15
N GLY A 104 -1.19 -10.73 -3.03
CA GLY A 104 -1.36 -10.33 -4.43
C GLY A 104 -2.07 -8.99 -4.55
N TYR A 105 -1.79 -8.23 -5.61
CA TYR A 105 -2.36 -6.91 -5.82
C TYR A 105 -3.88 -6.96 -5.98
N ILE A 106 -4.57 -6.17 -5.16
CA ILE A 106 -5.98 -5.81 -5.31
C ILE A 106 -6.05 -4.28 -5.33
N GLY A 107 -6.66 -3.72 -6.37
CA GLY A 107 -6.82 -2.28 -6.52
C GLY A 107 -7.80 -1.67 -5.53
N SER A 108 -7.94 -0.35 -5.57
CA SER A 108 -8.84 0.39 -4.69
C SER A 108 -10.31 0.02 -4.91
N GLY A 109 -11.03 -0.19 -3.82
CA GLY A 109 -12.44 -0.53 -3.85
C GLY A 109 -13.22 0.11 -2.70
N PRO A 110 -13.16 1.46 -2.54
CA PRO A 110 -13.87 2.11 -1.44
C PRO A 110 -15.38 1.93 -1.64
N PRO A 111 -16.11 1.45 -0.62
CA PRO A 111 -17.55 1.24 -0.73
C PRO A 111 -18.31 2.55 -0.98
N GLU A 112 -19.44 2.45 -1.68
CA GLU A 112 -20.31 3.58 -1.93
C GLU A 112 -20.75 4.25 -0.61
N GLY A 113 -20.67 5.58 -0.56
CA GLY A 113 -21.10 6.35 0.61
C GLY A 113 -20.07 6.41 1.76
N THR A 114 -18.89 5.81 1.63
CA THR A 114 -17.86 5.86 2.68
C THR A 114 -16.88 7.05 2.53
N GLY A 115 -17.07 7.87 1.50
CA GLY A 115 -16.24 9.03 1.23
C GLY A 115 -14.90 8.69 0.58
N ILE A 116 -13.95 9.59 0.71
CA ILE A 116 -12.63 9.47 0.11
C ILE A 116 -11.67 8.77 1.07
N HIS A 117 -10.95 7.75 0.56
CA HIS A 117 -9.96 6.98 1.31
C HIS A 117 -8.55 7.31 0.86
N ARG A 118 -7.59 7.19 1.78
CA ARG A 118 -6.16 7.26 1.50
C ARG A 118 -5.64 5.87 1.11
N TYR A 119 -4.89 5.81 0.02
CA TYR A 119 -4.25 4.57 -0.46
C TYR A 119 -2.75 4.77 -0.44
N VAL A 120 -2.07 4.10 0.48
CA VAL A 120 -0.70 4.42 0.91
C VAL A 120 0.27 3.32 0.51
N TYR A 121 1.33 3.72 -0.19
CA TYR A 121 2.48 2.89 -0.53
C TYR A 121 3.68 3.25 0.33
N ILE A 122 4.28 2.25 0.95
CA ILE A 122 5.42 2.41 1.85
C ILE A 122 6.47 1.37 1.50
N VAL A 123 7.73 1.79 1.40
CA VAL A 123 8.87 0.90 1.20
C VAL A 123 9.78 0.95 2.42
N TYR A 124 10.14 -0.24 2.88
CA TYR A 124 11.16 -0.46 3.91
C TYR A 124 12.40 -1.12 3.32
N LYS A 125 13.58 -0.71 3.78
CA LYS A 125 14.82 -1.42 3.49
C LYS A 125 15.00 -2.54 4.50
N GLN A 126 15.18 -3.76 4.01
CA GLN A 126 15.43 -4.92 4.88
C GLN A 126 16.90 -4.99 5.32
N PRO A 127 17.21 -5.55 6.49
CA PRO A 127 18.59 -5.79 6.92
C PRO A 127 19.32 -6.82 6.04
N GLY A 128 18.57 -7.58 5.24
CA GLY A 128 19.03 -8.59 4.32
C GLY A 128 17.83 -9.36 3.76
N LYS A 129 18.07 -10.45 3.10
CA LYS A 129 17.00 -11.38 2.73
C LYS A 129 16.44 -12.04 3.98
N LEU A 130 15.13 -12.00 4.16
CA LEU A 130 14.44 -12.50 5.35
C LEU A 130 13.51 -13.67 5.02
N SER A 131 13.21 -14.47 6.05
CA SER A 131 12.08 -15.41 6.03
C SER A 131 10.88 -14.73 6.69
N PHE A 132 9.73 -14.76 6.02
CA PHE A 132 8.51 -14.15 6.51
C PHE A 132 7.51 -15.24 6.91
N ASP A 133 7.07 -15.20 8.16
CA ASP A 133 6.04 -16.09 8.71
C ASP A 133 4.66 -15.44 8.51
N GLU A 134 4.22 -15.37 7.26
CA GLU A 134 2.93 -14.79 6.87
C GLU A 134 2.20 -15.75 5.93
N LYS A 135 0.88 -15.78 6.06
CA LYS A 135 0.04 -16.50 5.12
C LYS A 135 0.09 -15.79 3.75
N VAL A 136 0.34 -16.57 2.70
CA VAL A 136 0.27 -16.06 1.33
C VAL A 136 -1.20 -15.88 0.92
N LEU A 137 -1.55 -14.67 0.49
CA LEU A 137 -2.91 -14.29 0.10
C LEU A 137 -2.99 -14.08 -1.41
N THR A 138 -4.00 -14.67 -2.03
CA THR A 138 -4.25 -14.49 -3.46
C THR A 138 -4.96 -13.15 -3.73
N ASN A 139 -4.97 -12.72 -4.98
CA ASN A 139 -5.74 -11.54 -5.41
C ASN A 139 -7.20 -11.87 -5.82
N LYS A 140 -7.70 -13.01 -5.40
CA LYS A 140 -9.07 -13.49 -5.73
C LYS A 140 -9.97 -13.63 -4.53
N SER A 141 -9.51 -13.22 -3.35
CA SER A 141 -10.25 -13.28 -2.09
C SER A 141 -9.88 -12.10 -1.21
N ILE A 142 -10.84 -11.67 -0.41
CA ILE A 142 -10.65 -10.65 0.63
C ILE A 142 -10.10 -11.24 1.95
N ASP A 143 -10.04 -12.56 2.05
CA ASP A 143 -9.64 -13.23 3.31
C ASP A 143 -8.24 -12.81 3.76
N GLY A 144 -8.13 -12.44 5.03
CA GLY A 144 -6.86 -12.09 5.66
C GLY A 144 -6.34 -10.67 5.34
N ARG A 145 -7.12 -9.86 4.64
CA ARG A 145 -6.70 -8.50 4.23
C ARG A 145 -6.99 -7.43 5.28
N ALA A 146 -8.06 -7.58 6.05
CA ALA A 146 -8.48 -6.61 7.05
C ALA A 146 -7.68 -6.72 8.36
N ALA A 147 -7.74 -5.67 9.18
CA ALA A 147 -7.08 -5.57 10.48
C ALA A 147 -5.55 -5.74 10.41
N PHE A 148 -4.95 -5.41 9.29
CA PHE A 148 -3.50 -5.35 9.12
C PHE A 148 -2.92 -4.12 9.82
N SER A 149 -1.69 -4.20 10.26
CA SER A 149 -0.97 -3.05 10.80
C SER A 149 0.42 -2.98 10.18
N THR A 150 0.64 -1.99 9.35
CA THR A 150 1.96 -1.72 8.75
C THR A 150 3.02 -1.53 9.83
N LYS A 151 2.68 -0.79 10.89
CA LYS A 151 3.58 -0.57 12.03
C LYS A 151 4.00 -1.89 12.69
N LYS A 152 3.03 -2.74 13.05
CA LYS A 152 3.31 -4.03 13.70
C LYS A 152 4.07 -4.99 12.79
N PHE A 153 3.77 -4.98 11.49
CA PHE A 153 4.51 -5.76 10.50
C PHE A 153 5.98 -5.33 10.46
N ALA A 154 6.24 -4.03 10.37
CA ALA A 154 7.60 -3.49 10.37
C ALA A 154 8.35 -3.82 11.66
N GLU A 155 7.69 -3.74 12.82
CA GLU A 155 8.26 -4.12 14.13
C GLU A 155 8.59 -5.62 14.19
N LYS A 156 7.67 -6.49 13.74
CA LYS A 156 7.85 -7.95 13.72
C LYS A 156 9.11 -8.38 12.97
N TYR A 157 9.41 -7.71 11.86
CA TYR A 157 10.56 -8.05 11.02
C TYR A 157 11.74 -7.09 11.15
N SER A 158 11.71 -6.21 12.14
CA SER A 158 12.80 -5.24 12.41
C SER A 158 13.19 -4.41 11.20
N LEU A 159 12.19 -3.92 10.46
CA LEU A 159 12.41 -3.16 9.22
C LEU A 159 12.86 -1.71 9.47
N GLY A 160 12.70 -1.20 10.68
CA GLY A 160 13.05 0.18 11.02
C GLY A 160 12.09 1.21 10.44
N ALA A 161 12.58 2.41 10.17
CA ALA A 161 11.79 3.48 9.55
C ALA A 161 11.64 3.24 8.04
N PRO A 162 10.50 3.67 7.45
CA PRO A 162 10.32 3.56 6.01
C PRO A 162 11.29 4.48 5.25
N VAL A 163 11.76 4.03 4.09
CA VAL A 163 12.71 4.77 3.26
C VAL A 163 12.05 5.55 2.14
N ALA A 164 10.95 5.04 1.59
CA ALA A 164 10.23 5.69 0.49
C ALA A 164 8.72 5.55 0.68
N GLY A 165 7.97 6.48 0.12
CA GLY A 165 6.52 6.46 0.18
C GLY A 165 5.85 7.35 -0.87
N ASN A 166 4.60 7.03 -1.14
CA ASN A 166 3.70 7.82 -1.97
C ASN A 166 2.26 7.40 -1.62
N PHE A 167 1.29 8.20 -1.99
CA PHE A 167 -0.11 7.87 -1.79
C PHE A 167 -0.99 8.64 -2.75
N TYR A 168 -2.19 8.15 -2.94
CA TYR A 168 -3.28 8.83 -3.64
C TYR A 168 -4.56 8.70 -2.79
N ARG A 169 -5.60 9.38 -3.19
CA ARG A 169 -6.92 9.27 -2.59
C ARG A 169 -7.91 8.80 -3.65
N ALA A 170 -8.89 8.03 -3.25
CA ALA A 170 -9.94 7.56 -4.12
C ALA A 170 -11.26 7.42 -3.37
N GLN A 171 -12.35 7.57 -4.10
CA GLN A 171 -13.70 7.29 -3.64
C GLN A 171 -14.39 6.34 -4.62
N PHE A 172 -15.57 5.86 -4.25
CA PHE A 172 -16.35 4.95 -5.08
C PHE A 172 -16.47 5.42 -6.53
N ASP A 173 -16.36 4.49 -7.47
CA ASP A 173 -16.79 4.63 -8.87
C ASP A 173 -17.46 3.33 -9.35
N ASP A 174 -17.95 3.32 -10.59
CA ASP A 174 -18.70 2.20 -11.15
C ASP A 174 -17.90 0.90 -11.33
N TYR A 175 -16.58 0.93 -11.20
CA TYR A 175 -15.74 -0.25 -11.22
C TYR A 175 -15.83 -1.06 -9.92
N VAL A 176 -16.08 -0.42 -8.79
CA VAL A 176 -16.06 -1.07 -7.47
C VAL A 176 -16.99 -2.28 -7.38
N PRO A 177 -18.24 -2.25 -7.86
CA PRO A 177 -19.09 -3.44 -7.87
C PRO A 177 -18.52 -4.60 -8.69
N LEU A 178 -17.84 -4.30 -9.80
CA LEU A 178 -17.17 -5.32 -10.63
C LEU A 178 -15.99 -5.95 -9.90
N LEU A 179 -15.23 -5.16 -9.16
CA LEU A 179 -14.14 -5.64 -8.31
C LEU A 179 -14.69 -6.62 -7.26
N TYR A 180 -15.73 -6.24 -6.53
CA TYR A 180 -16.35 -7.08 -5.50
C TYR A 180 -16.83 -8.41 -6.07
N LYS A 181 -17.51 -8.37 -7.21
CA LYS A 181 -17.94 -9.59 -7.91
C LYS A 181 -16.76 -10.50 -8.25
N SER A 182 -15.64 -9.94 -8.69
CA SER A 182 -14.41 -10.71 -8.99
C SER A 182 -13.78 -11.34 -7.75
N LEU A 183 -14.03 -10.75 -6.58
CA LEU A 183 -13.54 -11.23 -5.28
C LEU A 183 -14.54 -12.17 -4.56
N GLY A 184 -15.71 -12.39 -5.13
CA GLY A 184 -16.73 -13.27 -4.58
C GLY A 184 -17.53 -12.67 -3.42
N VAL A 185 -17.66 -11.34 -3.37
CA VAL A 185 -18.40 -10.60 -2.34
C VAL A 185 -19.43 -9.67 -2.94
#